data_6e06c3ab3cf4e2a7b3a6cf180c6861ce
#
_entry.id   6e06c3ab3cf4e2a7b3a6cf180c6861ce
#
_cell.length_a   1.000
_cell.length_b   1.000
_cell.length_c   1.000
_cell.angle_alpha   90.00
_cell.angle_beta   90.00
_cell.angle_gamma   90.00
#
_symmetry.space_group_name_H-M   'P 1'
#
loop_
_entity.id
_entity.type
_entity.pdbx_description
1 polymer ?
#
loop_
_entity_poly.entity_id
_entity_poly.type
_entity_poly.pdbx_seq_one_letter_code
_entity_poly.pdbx_strand_id
1 'polypeptide(L)'
;NENAKKKMRQLFDYTVDLGYAIRMGVFSAYAKGSYVYTDQGAAASTMVFGGGVFLRSSEEPSATGMNFILGAKVDNLGAKYKQSAKSSSTYAPAYAGAGGEISYGISGEHRLALGAGVDYFFAPSNAASSAIHFGGEYLYHQLVALRAGYQYDTNGAKGVSAGLGLRFKPLALDATYMAPTYSGGKSSLWVTVGLSL
;
A
#
# COMPACT_ATOMS: atom_id res chain seq x y z
N ASN A 1 -38.36 -1.13 31.20
CA ASN A 1 -37.87 -0.82 29.86
C ASN A 1 -36.62 0.07 29.98
N GLU A 2 -35.51 -0.56 30.32
CA GLU A 2 -34.23 0.13 30.33
C GLU A 2 -33.70 0.19 28.92
N ASN A 3 -33.66 1.40 28.39
CA ASN A 3 -32.98 1.73 27.19
C ASN A 3 -31.48 1.41 27.38
N ALA A 4 -31.03 0.31 26.85
CA ALA A 4 -29.62 0.04 26.67
C ALA A 4 -29.08 1.11 25.72
N LYS A 5 -28.53 2.19 26.27
CA LYS A 5 -27.71 3.14 25.55
C LYS A 5 -26.51 2.36 24.99
N LYS A 6 -26.61 1.96 23.73
CA LYS A 6 -25.53 1.37 22.98
C LYS A 6 -24.43 2.43 22.93
N LYS A 7 -23.48 2.35 23.85
CA LYS A 7 -22.34 3.25 23.91
C LYS A 7 -21.57 3.02 22.62
N MET A 8 -21.70 3.91 21.66
CA MET A 8 -20.88 3.89 20.45
C MET A 8 -19.43 3.99 20.91
N ARG A 9 -18.71 2.90 20.83
CA ARG A 9 -17.29 2.84 21.16
C ARG A 9 -16.53 3.46 20.00
N GLN A 10 -15.84 4.54 20.24
CA GLN A 10 -14.91 5.09 19.26
C GLN A 10 -13.77 4.09 19.11
N LEU A 11 -13.62 3.56 17.89
CA LEU A 11 -12.45 2.79 17.48
C LEU A 11 -11.36 3.79 17.15
N PHE A 12 -10.19 3.62 17.73
CA PHE A 12 -9.07 4.52 17.49
C PHE A 12 -7.82 3.70 17.19
N ASP A 13 -7.38 3.80 15.94
CA ASP A 13 -6.17 3.13 15.47
C ASP A 13 -5.22 4.18 14.90
N TYR A 14 -3.92 4.08 15.22
CA TYR A 14 -2.91 4.90 14.58
C TYR A 14 -1.59 4.14 14.43
N THR A 15 -0.79 4.58 13.46
CA THR A 15 0.55 4.07 13.22
C THR A 15 1.51 5.25 13.11
N VAL A 16 2.68 5.11 13.73
CA VAL A 16 3.79 6.06 13.59
C VAL A 16 4.96 5.33 12.98
N ASP A 17 5.42 5.81 11.83
CA ASP A 17 6.50 5.19 11.07
C ASP A 17 7.76 6.05 11.14
N LEU A 18 8.90 5.40 11.32
CA LEU A 18 10.22 5.98 11.13
C LEU A 18 11.00 5.10 10.14
N GLY A 19 11.55 5.71 9.10
CA GLY A 19 12.27 4.97 8.08
C GLY A 19 13.47 5.73 7.55
N TYR A 20 14.38 4.96 6.98
CA TYR A 20 15.54 5.46 6.25
C TYR A 20 15.62 4.79 4.90
N ALA A 21 15.90 5.58 3.87
CA ALA A 21 16.10 5.09 2.51
C ALA A 21 17.44 5.59 1.97
N ILE A 22 18.11 4.74 1.21
CA ILE A 22 19.36 5.05 0.52
C ILE A 22 19.23 4.71 -0.96
N ARG A 23 19.83 5.54 -1.80
CA ARG A 23 19.94 5.31 -3.24
C ARG A 23 21.42 5.25 -3.62
N MET A 24 21.78 4.23 -4.37
CA MET A 24 23.13 3.98 -4.88
C MET A 24 23.02 3.68 -6.38
N GLY A 25 23.09 4.73 -7.19
CA GLY A 25 22.90 4.60 -8.64
C GLY A 25 21.49 4.10 -8.99
N VAL A 26 21.43 2.99 -9.70
CA VAL A 26 20.18 2.31 -10.09
C VAL A 26 19.55 1.49 -8.97
N PHE A 27 20.29 1.21 -7.90
CA PHE A 27 19.82 0.45 -6.75
C PHE A 27 19.35 1.38 -5.63
N SER A 28 18.29 1.00 -4.96
CA SER A 28 17.77 1.67 -3.76
C SER A 28 17.36 0.64 -2.71
N ALA A 29 17.53 0.98 -1.45
CA ALA A 29 17.05 0.18 -0.34
C ALA A 29 16.42 1.07 0.73
N TYR A 30 15.50 0.53 1.51
CA TYR A 30 14.94 1.20 2.68
C TYR A 30 14.73 0.21 3.82
N ALA A 31 14.70 0.76 5.03
CA ALA A 31 14.25 0.07 6.24
C ALA A 31 13.33 1.00 7.02
N LYS A 32 12.29 0.45 7.67
CA LYS A 32 11.36 1.20 8.51
C LYS A 32 11.04 0.43 9.78
N GLY A 33 10.75 1.17 10.85
CA GLY A 33 10.11 0.68 12.07
C GLY A 33 8.80 1.43 12.28
N SER A 34 7.75 0.71 12.66
CA SER A 34 6.41 1.27 12.85
C SER A 34 5.90 0.92 14.23
N TYR A 35 5.42 1.90 14.97
CA TYR A 35 4.64 1.69 16.19
C TYR A 35 3.17 1.68 15.82
N VAL A 36 2.49 0.58 16.08
CA VAL A 36 1.06 0.38 15.79
C VAL A 36 0.30 0.35 17.09
N TYR A 37 -0.72 1.18 17.20
CA TYR A 37 -1.68 1.19 18.30
C TYR A 37 -3.08 0.92 17.77
N THR A 38 -3.83 0.08 18.45
CA THR A 38 -5.23 -0.23 18.14
C THR A 38 -6.07 -0.27 19.42
N ASP A 39 -7.27 0.32 19.37
CA ASP A 39 -8.29 0.20 20.42
C ASP A 39 -9.62 -0.25 19.79
N GLN A 40 -9.76 -1.55 19.63
CA GLN A 40 -10.96 -2.20 19.11
C GLN A 40 -11.74 -2.92 20.25
N GLY A 41 -11.66 -2.38 21.44
CA GLY A 41 -12.33 -2.96 22.61
C GLY A 41 -11.39 -3.28 23.75
N ALA A 42 -10.11 -3.36 23.47
CA ALA A 42 -9.01 -3.25 24.42
C ALA A 42 -7.82 -2.63 23.69
N ALA A 43 -7.17 -1.71 24.36
CA ALA A 43 -5.98 -1.08 23.83
C ALA A 43 -4.85 -2.10 23.70
N ALA A 44 -4.21 -2.12 22.55
CA ALA A 44 -3.04 -2.95 22.27
C ALA A 44 -2.05 -2.18 21.42
N SER A 45 -0.78 -2.46 21.58
CA SER A 45 0.27 -1.90 20.75
C SER A 45 1.33 -2.94 20.42
N THR A 46 2.01 -2.72 19.30
CA THR A 46 3.14 -3.54 18.86
C THR A 46 4.10 -2.70 18.04
N MET A 47 5.33 -3.18 17.93
CA MET A 47 6.29 -2.64 16.97
C MET A 47 6.46 -3.64 15.83
N VAL A 48 6.48 -3.14 14.60
CA VAL A 48 6.73 -3.92 13.41
C VAL A 48 7.83 -3.26 12.58
N PHE A 49 8.54 -4.08 11.83
CA PHE A 49 9.66 -3.65 11.00
C PHE A 49 9.42 -4.07 9.57
N GLY A 50 9.98 -3.32 8.66
CA GLY A 50 9.93 -3.62 7.23
C GLY A 50 11.15 -3.08 6.51
N GLY A 51 11.33 -3.57 5.30
CA GLY A 51 12.39 -3.09 4.42
C GLY A 51 12.23 -3.65 3.02
N GLY A 52 12.92 -3.03 2.09
CA GLY A 52 12.86 -3.44 0.70
C GLY A 52 14.01 -2.91 -0.12
N VAL A 53 14.12 -3.45 -1.31
CA VAL A 53 15.12 -3.12 -2.30
C VAL A 53 14.45 -2.86 -3.65
N PHE A 54 15.03 -1.95 -4.43
CA PHE A 54 14.56 -1.60 -5.76
C PHE A 54 15.72 -1.50 -6.73
N LEU A 55 15.48 -1.94 -7.95
CA LEU A 55 16.36 -1.79 -9.10
C LEU A 55 15.63 -1.01 -10.19
N ARG A 56 16.29 -0.01 -10.77
CA ARG A 56 15.77 0.81 -11.87
C ARG A 56 16.58 0.57 -13.13
N SER A 57 15.97 0.83 -14.29
CA SER A 57 16.65 0.74 -15.58
C SER A 57 17.81 1.77 -15.73
N SER A 58 17.68 2.91 -15.03
CA SER A 58 18.66 3.99 -15.08
C SER A 58 18.60 4.84 -13.81
N GLU A 59 19.66 5.58 -13.52
CA GLU A 59 19.71 6.56 -12.42
C GLU A 59 18.68 7.67 -12.62
N GLU A 60 18.58 8.15 -13.84
CA GLU A 60 17.60 9.16 -14.25
C GLU A 60 16.68 8.56 -15.30
N PRO A 61 15.41 8.26 -14.94
CA PRO A 61 14.45 7.74 -15.90
C PRO A 61 14.25 8.72 -17.06
N SER A 62 14.36 8.20 -18.27
CA SER A 62 14.17 9.01 -19.47
C SER A 62 12.71 9.51 -19.55
N ALA A 63 12.53 10.77 -19.94
CA ALA A 63 11.21 11.33 -20.23
C ALA A 63 10.59 10.70 -21.48
N THR A 64 11.42 10.16 -22.37
CA THR A 64 11.00 9.43 -23.57
C THR A 64 11.63 8.04 -23.60
N GLY A 65 10.93 7.06 -24.17
CA GLY A 65 11.39 5.68 -24.22
C GLY A 65 11.02 4.86 -22.99
N MET A 66 11.63 3.68 -22.89
CA MET A 66 11.27 2.66 -21.91
C MET A 66 12.09 2.78 -20.64
N ASN A 67 11.41 2.72 -19.50
CA ASN A 67 12.01 2.59 -18.18
C ASN A 67 11.36 1.42 -17.44
N PHE A 68 12.08 0.83 -16.48
CA PHE A 68 11.52 -0.18 -15.59
C PHE A 68 11.98 0.02 -14.15
N ILE A 69 11.17 -0.48 -13.22
CA ILE A 69 11.50 -0.64 -11.80
C ILE A 69 11.13 -2.06 -11.40
N LEU A 70 12.02 -2.74 -10.69
CA LEU A 70 11.74 -4.01 -10.02
C LEU A 70 11.98 -3.81 -8.52
N GLY A 71 11.19 -4.48 -7.70
CA GLY A 71 11.34 -4.36 -6.25
C GLY A 71 10.91 -5.60 -5.50
N ALA A 72 11.50 -5.76 -4.31
CA ALA A 72 11.08 -6.75 -3.33
C ALA A 72 11.11 -6.12 -1.94
N LYS A 73 10.17 -6.55 -1.09
CA LYS A 73 10.01 -6.04 0.28
C LYS A 73 9.54 -7.11 1.24
N VAL A 74 9.80 -6.87 2.50
CA VAL A 74 9.17 -7.59 3.62
C VAL A 74 8.65 -6.55 4.59
N ASP A 75 7.41 -6.68 5.01
CA ASP A 75 6.75 -5.71 5.89
C ASP A 75 6.06 -6.38 7.08
N ASN A 76 5.83 -5.59 8.14
CA ASN A 76 5.12 -5.95 9.36
C ASN A 76 5.75 -7.13 10.13
N LEU A 77 7.07 -7.29 10.05
CA LEU A 77 7.81 -8.21 10.91
C LEU A 77 7.78 -7.70 12.35
N GLY A 78 7.09 -8.36 13.26
CA GLY A 78 6.96 -7.87 14.62
C GLY A 78 6.57 -8.94 15.64
N ALA A 79 6.47 -8.53 16.91
CA ALA A 79 6.07 -9.38 18.00
C ALA A 79 4.56 -9.64 18.01
N LYS A 80 4.17 -10.75 18.62
CA LYS A 80 2.76 -11.01 18.94
C LYS A 80 2.21 -9.95 19.89
N TYR A 81 0.99 -9.54 19.69
CA TYR A 81 0.26 -8.66 20.59
C TYR A 81 -1.13 -9.21 20.91
N LYS A 82 -1.73 -8.75 22.00
CA LYS A 82 -3.08 -9.15 22.44
C LYS A 82 -4.01 -7.97 22.36
N GLN A 83 -5.10 -8.10 21.61
CA GLN A 83 -6.15 -7.09 21.53
C GLN A 83 -7.07 -7.04 22.77
N SER A 84 -7.03 -8.04 23.61
CA SER A 84 -7.71 -8.06 24.92
C SER A 84 -7.08 -9.11 25.84
N ALA A 85 -7.34 -9.00 27.14
CA ALA A 85 -6.90 -9.99 28.12
C ALA A 85 -7.45 -11.41 27.83
N LYS A 86 -8.59 -11.51 27.13
CA LYS A 86 -9.28 -12.74 26.76
C LYS A 86 -8.96 -13.22 25.33
N SER A 87 -8.28 -12.41 24.50
CA SER A 87 -7.91 -12.79 23.15
C SER A 87 -6.62 -13.58 23.10
N SER A 88 -6.50 -14.48 22.14
CA SER A 88 -5.23 -15.08 21.78
C SER A 88 -4.28 -14.03 21.26
N SER A 89 -2.98 -14.22 21.50
CA SER A 89 -1.96 -13.36 20.87
C SER A 89 -1.95 -13.57 19.36
N THR A 90 -1.90 -12.49 18.60
CA THR A 90 -1.79 -12.51 17.13
C THR A 90 -0.58 -11.71 16.68
N TYR A 91 -0.17 -11.89 15.43
CA TYR A 91 0.81 -11.02 14.77
C TYR A 91 0.09 -9.95 13.95
N ALA A 92 0.74 -8.82 13.73
CA ALA A 92 0.39 -7.98 12.60
C ALA A 92 0.57 -8.80 11.31
N PRO A 93 -0.26 -8.60 10.27
CA PRO A 93 -0.14 -9.34 9.03
C PRO A 93 1.22 -9.08 8.36
N ALA A 94 2.17 -10.01 8.57
CA ALA A 94 3.50 -9.90 7.97
C ALA A 94 3.49 -10.53 6.59
N TYR A 95 4.14 -9.87 5.64
CA TYR A 95 4.16 -10.33 4.25
C TYR A 95 5.49 -10.01 3.57
N ALA A 96 5.80 -10.81 2.55
CA ALA A 96 6.85 -10.55 1.58
C ALA A 96 6.21 -10.24 0.24
N GLY A 97 6.70 -9.25 -0.46
CA GLY A 97 6.18 -8.84 -1.75
C GLY A 97 7.28 -8.64 -2.78
N ALA A 98 6.94 -8.88 -4.04
CA ALA A 98 7.78 -8.55 -5.18
C ALA A 98 6.92 -8.02 -6.31
N GLY A 99 7.48 -7.14 -7.13
CA GLY A 99 6.76 -6.58 -8.26
C GLY A 99 7.65 -5.73 -9.14
N GLY A 100 7.04 -5.22 -10.19
CA GLY A 100 7.72 -4.34 -11.11
C GLY A 100 6.75 -3.48 -11.91
N GLU A 101 7.31 -2.45 -12.49
CA GLU A 101 6.65 -1.54 -13.41
C GLU A 101 7.50 -1.36 -14.66
N ILE A 102 6.87 -1.37 -15.81
CA ILE A 102 7.44 -0.89 -17.05
C ILE A 102 6.69 0.36 -17.45
N SER A 103 7.40 1.41 -17.81
CA SER A 103 6.81 2.64 -18.29
C SER A 103 7.44 3.09 -19.61
N TYR A 104 6.62 3.73 -20.45
CA TYR A 104 7.03 4.25 -21.73
C TYR A 104 6.61 5.71 -21.86
N GLY A 105 7.61 6.58 -22.04
CA GLY A 105 7.40 7.98 -22.38
C GLY A 105 7.22 8.09 -23.89
N ILE A 106 6.02 8.44 -24.36
CA ILE A 106 5.70 8.66 -25.78
C ILE A 106 6.30 9.99 -26.22
N SER A 107 6.22 10.98 -25.34
CA SER A 107 6.82 12.31 -25.48
C SER A 107 7.10 12.84 -24.07
N GLY A 108 7.74 13.99 -23.93
CA GLY A 108 7.91 14.64 -22.63
C GLY A 108 6.58 14.94 -21.88
N GLU A 109 5.45 14.85 -22.56
CA GLU A 109 4.13 15.15 -22.05
C GLU A 109 3.29 13.91 -21.69
N HIS A 110 3.54 12.78 -22.35
CA HIS A 110 2.72 11.57 -22.26
C HIS A 110 3.54 10.39 -21.77
N ARG A 111 3.12 9.76 -20.67
CA ARG A 111 3.73 8.52 -20.15
C ARG A 111 2.66 7.49 -19.87
N LEU A 112 2.91 6.26 -20.31
CA LEU A 112 2.16 5.07 -19.94
C LEU A 112 2.99 4.22 -19.00
N ALA A 113 2.39 3.63 -17.98
CA ALA A 113 3.04 2.69 -17.09
C ALA A 113 2.13 1.48 -16.85
N LEU A 114 2.72 0.29 -16.79
CA LEU A 114 2.06 -0.96 -16.42
C LEU A 114 2.86 -1.63 -15.31
N GLY A 115 2.19 -2.01 -14.24
CA GLY A 115 2.79 -2.66 -13.10
C GLY A 115 2.07 -3.94 -12.71
N ALA A 116 2.83 -4.86 -12.15
CA ALA A 116 2.31 -6.08 -11.55
C ALA A 116 3.11 -6.43 -10.28
N GLY A 117 2.45 -7.09 -9.33
CA GLY A 117 3.10 -7.53 -8.11
C GLY A 117 2.36 -8.68 -7.44
N VAL A 118 3.06 -9.32 -6.52
CA VAL A 118 2.54 -10.36 -5.65
C VAL A 118 2.99 -10.08 -4.23
N ASP A 119 2.06 -10.20 -3.28
CA ASP A 119 2.33 -10.19 -1.85
C ASP A 119 1.95 -11.55 -1.26
N TYR A 120 2.85 -12.16 -0.48
CA TYR A 120 2.61 -13.39 0.26
C TYR A 120 2.56 -13.09 1.75
N PHE A 121 1.37 -13.18 2.33
CA PHE A 121 1.11 -13.02 3.76
C PHE A 121 1.42 -14.34 4.47
N PHE A 122 2.44 -14.38 5.31
CA PHE A 122 2.89 -15.58 6.00
C PHE A 122 2.65 -15.57 7.51
N ALA A 123 2.27 -14.44 8.07
CA ALA A 123 1.90 -14.35 9.47
C ALA A 123 0.63 -13.49 9.66
N PRO A 124 -0.31 -13.94 10.53
CA PRO A 124 -0.30 -15.22 11.24
C PRO A 124 -0.49 -16.42 10.29
N SER A 125 0.15 -17.55 10.57
CA SER A 125 0.18 -18.71 9.65
C SER A 125 -1.19 -19.32 9.35
N ASN A 126 -2.15 -19.17 10.26
CA ASN A 126 -3.54 -19.62 10.06
C ASN A 126 -4.37 -18.72 9.12
N ALA A 127 -3.80 -17.59 8.70
CA ALA A 127 -4.40 -16.65 7.76
C ALA A 127 -3.46 -16.35 6.57
N ALA A 128 -2.56 -17.29 6.26
CA ALA A 128 -1.66 -17.16 5.13
C ALA A 128 -2.44 -17.04 3.82
N SER A 129 -2.05 -16.09 2.98
CA SER A 129 -2.67 -15.83 1.69
C SER A 129 -1.68 -15.21 0.71
N SER A 130 -2.06 -15.20 -0.56
CA SER A 130 -1.33 -14.48 -1.59
C SER A 130 -2.25 -13.48 -2.27
N ALA A 131 -1.78 -12.26 -2.46
CA ALA A 131 -2.46 -11.24 -3.24
C ALA A 131 -1.64 -10.95 -4.50
N ILE A 132 -2.32 -10.94 -5.66
CA ILE A 132 -1.74 -10.55 -6.95
C ILE A 132 -2.44 -9.26 -7.37
N HIS A 133 -1.67 -8.29 -7.85
CA HIS A 133 -2.20 -7.02 -8.32
C HIS A 133 -1.52 -6.59 -9.61
N PHE A 134 -2.31 -5.97 -10.48
CA PHE A 134 -1.82 -5.29 -11.68
C PHE A 134 -2.53 -3.97 -11.82
N GLY A 135 -1.83 -3.04 -12.45
CA GLY A 135 -2.39 -1.73 -12.71
C GLY A 135 -1.72 -1.05 -13.88
N GLY A 136 -2.38 0.00 -14.33
CA GLY A 136 -1.85 0.90 -15.33
C GLY A 136 -2.05 2.35 -14.93
N GLU A 137 -1.13 3.18 -15.35
CA GLU A 137 -1.20 4.63 -15.20
C GLU A 137 -0.95 5.30 -16.55
N TYR A 138 -1.78 6.28 -16.88
CA TYR A 138 -1.51 7.26 -17.90
C TYR A 138 -1.26 8.62 -17.23
N LEU A 139 -0.10 9.19 -17.48
CA LEU A 139 0.31 10.48 -16.95
C LEU A 139 0.41 11.50 -18.09
N TYR A 140 -0.30 12.62 -17.94
CA TYR A 140 -0.33 13.74 -18.88
C TYR A 140 0.35 14.97 -18.29
N HIS A 141 1.33 15.55 -19.01
CA HIS A 141 2.13 16.73 -18.63
C HIS A 141 2.72 16.66 -17.21
N GLN A 142 2.88 15.47 -16.63
CA GLN A 142 3.21 15.28 -15.23
C GLN A 142 2.23 15.94 -14.24
N LEU A 143 1.07 16.39 -14.73
CA LEU A 143 0.03 17.07 -13.97
C LEU A 143 -1.15 16.17 -13.63
N VAL A 144 -1.64 15.40 -14.62
CA VAL A 144 -2.84 14.57 -14.47
C VAL A 144 -2.46 13.12 -14.63
N ALA A 145 -2.78 12.29 -13.62
CA ALA A 145 -2.60 10.86 -13.66
C ALA A 145 -3.97 10.16 -13.65
N LEU A 146 -4.20 9.28 -14.62
CA LEU A 146 -5.33 8.36 -14.64
C LEU A 146 -4.82 6.96 -14.34
N ARG A 147 -5.49 6.25 -13.42
CA ARG A 147 -5.07 4.93 -12.97
C ARG A 147 -6.21 3.94 -13.00
N ALA A 148 -5.91 2.71 -13.36
CA ALA A 148 -6.81 1.59 -13.21
C ALA A 148 -6.05 0.38 -12.69
N GLY A 149 -6.70 -0.46 -11.88
CA GLY A 149 -6.05 -1.63 -11.31
C GLY A 149 -7.03 -2.75 -10.99
N TYR A 150 -6.48 -3.93 -10.80
CA TYR A 150 -7.17 -5.12 -10.34
C TYR A 150 -6.33 -5.83 -9.28
N GLN A 151 -7.00 -6.29 -8.26
CA GLN A 151 -6.42 -7.10 -7.19
C GLN A 151 -7.20 -8.41 -7.03
N TYR A 152 -6.46 -9.49 -6.81
CA TYR A 152 -6.99 -10.80 -6.46
C TYR A 152 -6.23 -11.36 -5.27
N ASP A 153 -6.95 -11.81 -4.25
CA ASP A 153 -6.40 -12.51 -3.09
C ASP A 153 -6.91 -13.95 -3.06
N THR A 154 -6.06 -14.89 -2.71
CA THR A 154 -6.39 -16.32 -2.60
C THR A 154 -7.45 -16.61 -1.54
N ASN A 155 -7.67 -15.70 -0.58
CA ASN A 155 -8.80 -15.73 0.35
C ASN A 155 -10.14 -15.33 -0.27
N GLY A 156 -10.18 -15.08 -1.59
CA GLY A 156 -11.36 -14.74 -2.36
C GLY A 156 -11.66 -13.24 -2.44
N ALA A 157 -10.90 -12.38 -1.78
CA ALA A 157 -11.04 -10.95 -1.95
C ALA A 157 -10.49 -10.53 -3.32
N LYS A 158 -11.31 -9.82 -4.10
CA LYS A 158 -10.94 -9.33 -5.42
C LYS A 158 -11.66 -8.02 -5.70
N GLY A 159 -11.04 -7.15 -6.48
CA GLY A 159 -11.62 -5.84 -6.76
C GLY A 159 -10.93 -5.13 -7.90
N VAL A 160 -11.65 -4.20 -8.49
CA VAL A 160 -11.16 -3.23 -9.45
C VAL A 160 -10.96 -1.89 -8.77
N SER A 161 -9.99 -1.12 -9.23
CA SER A 161 -9.77 0.24 -8.76
C SER A 161 -9.66 1.21 -9.92
N ALA A 162 -10.09 2.45 -9.67
CA ALA A 162 -9.87 3.57 -10.57
C ALA A 162 -9.34 4.76 -9.76
N GLY A 163 -8.40 5.51 -10.31
CA GLY A 163 -7.75 6.62 -9.62
C GLY A 163 -7.53 7.82 -10.53
N LEU A 164 -7.60 9.00 -9.90
CA LEU A 164 -7.26 10.28 -10.50
C LEU A 164 -6.22 10.96 -9.61
N GLY A 165 -5.12 11.40 -10.22
CA GLY A 165 -4.08 12.19 -9.56
C GLY A 165 -3.94 13.56 -10.21
N LEU A 166 -3.76 14.60 -9.38
CA LEU A 166 -3.42 15.96 -9.81
C LEU A 166 -2.15 16.40 -9.10
N ARG A 167 -1.19 16.92 -9.84
CA ARG A 167 0.13 17.32 -9.32
C ARG A 167 0.44 18.76 -9.73
N PHE A 168 0.31 19.67 -8.78
CA PHE A 168 0.67 21.07 -8.94
C PHE A 168 1.72 21.42 -7.88
N LYS A 169 3.00 21.50 -8.24
CA LYS A 169 4.05 21.84 -7.28
C LYS A 169 3.68 23.11 -6.48
N PRO A 170 3.73 23.07 -5.15
CA PRO A 170 4.17 21.98 -4.25
C PRO A 170 3.09 20.94 -3.87
N LEU A 171 1.87 21.04 -4.40
CA LEU A 171 0.70 20.23 -4.01
C LEU A 171 0.53 19.00 -4.92
N ALA A 172 0.22 17.86 -4.32
CA ALA A 172 -0.28 16.68 -5.00
C ALA A 172 -1.61 16.24 -4.37
N LEU A 173 -2.59 15.87 -5.20
CA LEU A 173 -3.89 15.36 -4.78
C LEU A 173 -4.15 14.06 -5.54
N ASP A 174 -4.42 12.98 -4.81
CA ASP A 174 -4.79 11.70 -5.39
C ASP A 174 -6.11 11.22 -4.81
N ALA A 175 -7.01 10.74 -5.67
CA ALA A 175 -8.25 10.08 -5.28
C ALA A 175 -8.30 8.69 -5.92
N THR A 176 -8.60 7.65 -5.13
CA THR A 176 -8.70 6.28 -5.60
C THR A 176 -9.99 5.65 -5.07
N TYR A 177 -10.80 5.15 -5.98
CA TYR A 177 -11.99 4.37 -5.69
C TYR A 177 -11.72 2.89 -5.96
N MET A 178 -12.07 2.03 -5.03
CA MET A 178 -11.96 0.58 -5.15
C MET A 178 -13.34 -0.06 -4.99
N ALA A 179 -13.72 -0.87 -5.97
CA ALA A 179 -14.96 -1.63 -5.99
C ALA A 179 -14.65 -3.12 -5.86
N PRO A 180 -15.11 -3.81 -4.81
CA PRO A 180 -14.98 -5.25 -4.70
C PRO A 180 -15.82 -5.95 -5.76
N THR A 181 -15.30 -7.06 -6.32
CA THR A 181 -15.99 -7.89 -7.33
C THR A 181 -16.45 -9.22 -6.74
N TYR A 182 -16.62 -9.30 -5.41
CA TYR A 182 -17.13 -10.45 -4.68
C TYR A 182 -18.30 -10.05 -3.79
N SER A 183 -19.14 -11.03 -3.46
CA SER A 183 -20.35 -10.80 -2.66
C SER A 183 -20.01 -10.37 -1.22
N GLY A 184 -20.68 -9.34 -0.73
CA GLY A 184 -20.48 -8.81 0.62
C GLY A 184 -19.33 -7.82 0.78
N GLY A 185 -18.55 -7.57 -0.25
CA GLY A 185 -17.52 -6.54 -0.23
C GLY A 185 -18.10 -5.12 -0.21
N LYS A 186 -17.39 -4.20 0.44
CA LYS A 186 -17.75 -2.77 0.47
C LYS A 186 -16.74 -1.96 -0.34
N SER A 187 -17.24 -1.03 -1.13
CA SER A 187 -16.40 -0.06 -1.84
C SER A 187 -15.70 0.88 -0.87
N SER A 188 -14.54 1.36 -1.28
CA SER A 188 -13.73 2.28 -0.50
C SER A 188 -13.25 3.44 -1.38
N LEU A 189 -13.18 4.63 -0.79
CA LEU A 189 -12.60 5.81 -1.41
C LEU A 189 -11.45 6.30 -0.53
N TRP A 190 -10.28 6.49 -1.13
CA TRP A 190 -9.12 7.09 -0.50
C TRP A 190 -8.81 8.42 -1.18
N VAL A 191 -8.53 9.42 -0.38
CA VAL A 191 -8.06 10.71 -0.84
C VAL A 191 -6.75 11.02 -0.11
N THR A 192 -5.73 11.35 -0.88
CA THR A 192 -4.41 11.68 -0.36
C THR A 192 -4.03 13.09 -0.80
N VAL A 193 -3.54 13.88 0.13
CA VAL A 193 -2.96 15.21 -0.14
C VAL A 193 -1.48 15.16 0.24
N GLY A 194 -0.62 15.52 -0.70
CA GLY A 194 0.82 15.58 -0.51
C GLY A 194 1.34 17.01 -0.71
N LEU A 195 2.34 17.37 0.08
CA LEU A 195 3.10 18.61 -0.08
C LEU A 195 4.57 18.26 -0.31
N SER A 196 5.15 18.81 -1.37
CA SER A 196 6.58 18.70 -1.67
C SER A 196 7.25 20.04 -1.38
N LEU A 197 8.07 20.08 -0.35
CA LEU A 197 8.86 21.25 0.07
C LEU A 197 10.16 21.33 -0.72
#